data_47ca6f55e0679823251ee112adbc330d
#
_entry.id   47ca6f55e0679823251ee112adbc330d
#
_cell.length_a   1.000
_cell.length_b   1.000
_cell.length_c   1.000
_cell.angle_alpha   90.00
_cell.angle_beta   90.00
_cell.angle_gamma   90.00
#
_symmetry.space_group_name_H-M   'P 1'
#
loop_
_entity.id
_entity.type
_entity.pdbx_description
1 polymer ?
#
loop_
_entity_poly.entity_id
_entity_poly.type
_entity_poly.pdbx_seq_one_letter_code
_entity_poly.pdbx_strand_id
1 'polypeptide(L)'
;MCRLMALTSEDYISPRLALDGLAAMREGYDGSGVGLLLRDLGGPFEPIKGVPILSGIFTSSGLKRLDRFMMDKGFTTKYKVTFNLPKAPPPGVPKRDIYLVRAYDWPEEWEDFSETDIQTQLMMTRLQLQQMGDESRDMFVFSFWPDTVLIKEIGDPLEVARYLGLENNGLKARIVLAQGRQNTNHEIDLYACHPFFLQGFSTMTNGENTAFLPNRDFLMSRGFPGYDGYLSDSEVFTHILHYTVSTLNLGIEAFKHVITPLADDTIQDHADAVLLRQLKYGCRNLIIDGPNCVIGCLPDNTLFMVQDRKKLRPGVVGGNGTIVAMASEFCGLDAAIPTRDRSKDFQPMHLDTVVIRQENLKVDVYQQTDPLPVLTSGTI
;
A
#
# COMPACT_ATOMS: atom_id res chain seq x y z
N MET A 1 -4.13 4.45 -17.93
CA MET A 1 -4.75 4.13 -16.60
C MET A 1 -3.75 3.34 -15.78
N CYS A 2 -3.65 3.63 -14.48
CA CYS A 2 -2.83 2.83 -13.57
C CYS A 2 -3.23 1.35 -13.60
N ARG A 3 -2.29 0.46 -13.31
CA ARG A 3 -2.51 -0.98 -13.22
C ARG A 3 -2.19 -1.44 -11.81
N LEU A 4 -3.10 -2.22 -11.24
CA LEU A 4 -3.02 -2.70 -9.87
C LEU A 4 -2.88 -4.21 -9.86
N MET A 5 -2.03 -4.72 -8.98
CA MET A 5 -1.87 -6.15 -8.71
C MET A 5 -1.59 -6.36 -7.23
N ALA A 6 -2.38 -7.18 -6.57
CA ALA A 6 -2.15 -7.60 -5.18
C ALA A 6 -2.28 -9.11 -5.08
N LEU A 7 -1.37 -9.72 -4.33
CA LEU A 7 -1.29 -11.16 -4.11
C LEU A 7 -1.21 -11.42 -2.61
N THR A 8 -1.92 -12.43 -2.15
CA THR A 8 -1.70 -13.05 -0.85
C THR A 8 -1.55 -14.56 -1.02
N SER A 9 -0.66 -15.18 -0.23
CA SER A 9 -0.26 -16.57 -0.40
C SER A 9 -0.04 -17.27 0.93
N GLU A 10 -0.23 -18.60 0.96
CA GLU A 10 0.18 -19.45 2.09
C GLU A 10 1.70 -19.48 2.23
N ASP A 11 2.40 -19.53 1.11
CA ASP A 11 3.86 -19.59 1.04
C ASP A 11 4.48 -18.22 0.73
N TYR A 12 5.77 -18.06 1.01
CA TYR A 12 6.53 -16.90 0.60
C TYR A 12 6.78 -16.90 -0.91
N ILE A 13 6.18 -15.95 -1.61
CA ILE A 13 6.28 -15.78 -3.06
C ILE A 13 7.29 -14.69 -3.45
N SER A 14 7.82 -14.81 -4.66
CA SER A 14 8.63 -13.76 -5.27
C SER A 14 7.77 -12.55 -5.66
N PRO A 15 8.25 -11.32 -5.43
CA PRO A 15 7.58 -10.11 -5.92
C PRO A 15 7.46 -10.07 -7.45
N ARG A 16 8.25 -10.88 -8.16
CA ARG A 16 8.22 -11.00 -9.60
C ARG A 16 6.84 -11.39 -10.12
N LEU A 17 6.08 -12.23 -9.40
CA LEU A 17 4.72 -12.62 -9.81
C LEU A 17 3.79 -11.41 -9.99
N ALA A 18 3.85 -10.44 -9.07
CA ALA A 18 3.05 -9.23 -9.20
C ALA A 18 3.51 -8.35 -10.38
N LEU A 19 4.82 -8.28 -10.62
CA LEU A 19 5.38 -7.50 -11.74
C LEU A 19 5.09 -8.15 -13.09
N ASP A 20 5.05 -9.47 -13.20
CA ASP A 20 4.60 -10.18 -14.40
C ASP A 20 3.11 -9.91 -14.67
N GLY A 21 2.29 -9.86 -13.62
CA GLY A 21 0.89 -9.44 -13.73
C GLY A 21 0.74 -8.01 -14.25
N LEU A 22 1.53 -7.06 -13.72
CA LEU A 22 1.54 -5.69 -14.23
C LEU A 22 1.99 -5.61 -15.69
N ALA A 23 3.03 -6.36 -16.06
CA ALA A 23 3.55 -6.39 -17.42
C ALA A 23 2.51 -6.92 -18.42
N ALA A 24 1.68 -7.89 -18.03
CA ALA A 24 0.58 -8.38 -18.87
C ALA A 24 -0.50 -7.31 -19.09
N MET A 25 -0.67 -6.39 -18.14
CA MET A 25 -1.63 -5.28 -18.20
C MET A 25 -1.03 -3.97 -18.75
N ARG A 26 0.15 -4.01 -19.37
CA ARG A 26 0.96 -2.81 -19.70
C ARG A 26 0.36 -1.88 -20.75
N GLU A 27 -0.68 -2.26 -21.45
CA GLU A 27 -1.30 -1.40 -22.47
C GLU A 27 -1.75 -0.07 -21.87
N GLY A 28 -1.27 1.03 -22.45
CA GLY A 28 -1.48 2.40 -21.93
C GLY A 28 -0.58 2.81 -20.75
N TYR A 29 0.42 2.00 -20.40
CA TYR A 29 1.44 2.35 -19.41
C TYR A 29 2.47 3.32 -20.02
N ASP A 30 2.85 4.37 -19.28
CA ASP A 30 3.70 5.46 -19.78
C ASP A 30 5.12 5.51 -19.17
N GLY A 31 5.47 4.53 -18.33
CA GLY A 31 6.79 4.48 -17.67
C GLY A 31 6.94 5.42 -16.49
N SER A 32 5.86 6.08 -16.04
CA SER A 32 5.93 7.11 -14.99
C SER A 32 6.19 6.57 -13.58
N GLY A 33 6.21 5.26 -13.37
CA GLY A 33 6.64 4.67 -12.13
C GLY A 33 6.03 3.30 -11.82
N VAL A 34 6.76 2.56 -11.00
CA VAL A 34 6.36 1.29 -10.40
C VAL A 34 6.52 1.40 -8.90
N GLY A 35 5.49 0.97 -8.17
CA GLY A 35 5.60 0.78 -6.73
C GLY A 35 5.31 -0.66 -6.36
N LEU A 36 6.00 -1.14 -5.35
CA LEU A 36 5.93 -2.51 -4.86
C LEU A 36 6.00 -2.50 -3.34
N LEU A 37 5.01 -3.08 -2.69
CA LEU A 37 5.01 -3.30 -1.23
C LEU A 37 5.04 -4.79 -0.96
N LEU A 38 5.94 -5.20 -0.08
CA LEU A 38 6.11 -6.55 0.43
C LEU A 38 5.79 -6.55 1.91
N ARG A 39 4.94 -7.48 2.38
CA ARG A 39 4.61 -7.67 3.79
C ARG A 39 4.61 -9.14 4.17
N ASP A 40 4.79 -9.39 5.47
CA ASP A 40 5.04 -10.72 5.99
C ASP A 40 6.22 -11.36 5.25
N LEU A 41 7.39 -10.75 5.49
CA LEU A 41 8.62 -11.07 4.77
C LEU A 41 9.15 -12.45 5.15
N GLY A 42 9.66 -13.16 4.16
CA GLY A 42 10.32 -14.46 4.30
C GLY A 42 11.81 -14.41 3.93
N GLY A 43 12.37 -15.60 3.70
CA GLY A 43 13.78 -15.73 3.33
C GLY A 43 14.70 -15.18 4.42
N PRO A 44 15.61 -14.25 4.09
CA PRO A 44 16.57 -13.73 5.06
C PRO A 44 15.94 -12.91 6.20
N PHE A 45 14.67 -12.47 6.06
CA PHE A 45 13.96 -11.71 7.10
C PHE A 45 13.16 -12.60 8.06
N GLU A 46 12.93 -13.87 7.72
CA GLU A 46 12.15 -14.79 8.55
C GLU A 46 12.72 -14.98 9.97
N PRO A 47 14.05 -15.09 10.17
CA PRO A 47 14.63 -15.21 11.52
C PRO A 47 14.57 -13.91 12.33
N ILE A 48 14.25 -12.78 11.72
CA ILE A 48 14.28 -11.44 12.34
C ILE A 48 12.94 -10.72 12.21
N LYS A 49 11.83 -11.47 12.22
CA LYS A 49 10.48 -10.89 12.17
C LYS A 49 10.26 -9.90 13.32
N GLY A 50 9.38 -8.93 13.06
CA GLY A 50 8.99 -7.93 14.04
C GLY A 50 10.00 -6.79 14.25
N VAL A 51 11.17 -6.80 13.60
CA VAL A 51 12.10 -5.68 13.68
C VAL A 51 11.81 -4.62 12.60
N PRO A 52 12.11 -3.32 12.86
CA PRO A 52 11.85 -2.28 11.89
C PRO A 52 12.78 -2.39 10.68
N ILE A 53 12.19 -2.28 9.49
CA ILE A 53 12.89 -2.37 8.22
C ILE A 53 12.73 -1.05 7.47
N LEU A 54 13.87 -0.47 7.07
CA LEU A 54 13.92 0.73 6.25
C LEU A 54 14.16 0.35 4.80
N SER A 55 13.45 1.01 3.88
CA SER A 55 13.70 0.93 2.45
C SER A 55 13.82 2.31 1.81
N GLY A 56 14.74 2.46 0.85
CA GLY A 56 14.94 3.74 0.18
C GLY A 56 16.10 3.76 -0.80
N ILE A 57 16.28 4.94 -1.40
CA ILE A 57 17.37 5.26 -2.34
C ILE A 57 18.27 6.31 -1.72
N PHE A 58 19.58 6.16 -1.89
CA PHE A 58 20.58 7.01 -1.26
C PHE A 58 21.74 7.31 -2.20
N THR A 59 22.29 8.50 -2.07
CA THR A 59 23.68 8.76 -2.48
C THR A 59 24.64 8.34 -1.37
N SER A 60 25.94 8.34 -1.62
CA SER A 60 26.93 8.05 -0.58
C SER A 60 26.89 9.06 0.59
N SER A 61 26.53 10.32 0.33
CA SER A 61 26.34 11.34 1.37
C SER A 61 25.06 11.10 2.17
N GLY A 62 23.95 10.79 1.48
CA GLY A 62 22.67 10.46 2.09
C GLY A 62 22.78 9.26 3.02
N LEU A 63 23.48 8.20 2.58
CA LEU A 63 23.69 7.02 3.41
C LEU A 63 24.47 7.33 4.71
N LYS A 64 25.52 8.17 4.64
CA LYS A 64 26.26 8.59 5.84
C LYS A 64 25.38 9.39 6.81
N ARG A 65 24.47 10.22 6.29
CA ARG A 65 23.52 10.96 7.11
C ARG A 65 22.48 10.05 7.75
N LEU A 66 21.96 9.08 6.98
CA LEU A 66 21.08 8.05 7.50
C LEU A 66 21.77 7.30 8.65
N ASP A 67 23.01 6.81 8.45
CA ASP A 67 23.74 6.04 9.45
C ASP A 67 23.91 6.83 10.75
N ARG A 68 24.27 8.12 10.66
CA ARG A 68 24.39 9.00 11.84
C ARG A 68 23.02 9.17 12.53
N PHE A 69 21.99 9.54 11.77
CA PHE A 69 20.65 9.77 12.31
C PHE A 69 20.08 8.54 13.02
N MET A 70 20.23 7.35 12.42
CA MET A 70 19.75 6.10 13.02
C MET A 70 20.54 5.74 14.28
N MET A 71 21.85 5.94 14.28
CA MET A 71 22.70 5.74 15.46
C MET A 71 22.33 6.71 16.59
N ASP A 72 22.09 7.99 16.29
CA ASP A 72 21.69 9.00 17.28
C ASP A 72 20.30 8.68 17.89
N LYS A 73 19.47 7.92 17.18
CA LYS A 73 18.17 7.39 17.63
C LYS A 73 18.26 6.03 18.36
N GLY A 74 19.46 5.49 18.54
CA GLY A 74 19.69 4.20 19.21
C GLY A 74 19.49 2.96 18.34
N PHE A 75 19.22 3.12 17.04
CA PHE A 75 19.07 1.97 16.13
C PHE A 75 20.41 1.40 15.72
N THR A 76 20.58 0.08 15.82
CA THR A 76 21.74 -0.65 15.29
C THR A 76 21.35 -1.53 14.11
N THR A 77 22.23 -1.64 13.12
CA THR A 77 21.95 -2.45 11.92
C THR A 77 22.00 -3.94 12.27
N LYS A 78 20.88 -4.64 12.02
CA LYS A 78 20.76 -6.10 12.22
C LYS A 78 21.03 -6.87 10.92
N TYR A 79 20.46 -6.42 9.82
CA TYR A 79 20.59 -7.07 8.52
C TYR A 79 20.41 -6.05 7.38
N LYS A 80 21.03 -6.32 6.24
CA LYS A 80 20.83 -5.51 5.02
C LYS A 80 20.77 -6.38 3.77
N VAL A 81 19.90 -6.02 2.83
CA VAL A 81 19.92 -6.53 1.47
C VAL A 81 20.80 -5.63 0.62
N THR A 82 21.73 -6.24 -0.11
CA THR A 82 22.57 -5.53 -1.08
C THR A 82 21.96 -5.66 -2.46
N PHE A 83 21.67 -4.53 -3.07
CA PHE A 83 21.22 -4.47 -4.46
C PHE A 83 22.44 -4.26 -5.35
N ASN A 84 22.73 -5.24 -6.21
CA ASN A 84 23.83 -5.16 -7.18
C ASN A 84 23.33 -4.42 -8.43
N LEU A 85 23.26 -3.09 -8.33
CA LEU A 85 22.80 -2.26 -9.42
C LEU A 85 23.77 -2.29 -10.61
N PRO A 86 23.30 -2.49 -11.85
CA PRO A 86 24.15 -2.44 -13.03
C PRO A 86 24.68 -1.02 -13.24
N LYS A 87 25.90 -0.89 -13.81
CA LYS A 87 26.50 0.42 -14.12
C LYS A 87 25.67 1.27 -15.07
N ALA A 88 25.00 0.62 -16.02
CA ALA A 88 24.04 1.25 -16.92
C ALA A 88 22.64 0.72 -16.60
N PRO A 89 21.69 1.59 -16.20
CA PRO A 89 20.31 1.19 -16.01
C PRO A 89 19.64 0.83 -17.35
N PRO A 90 18.57 0.04 -17.34
CA PRO A 90 17.74 -0.18 -18.54
C PRO A 90 17.12 1.14 -19.05
N PRO A 91 16.69 1.18 -20.31
CA PRO A 91 15.98 2.33 -20.86
C PRO A 91 14.78 2.75 -19.99
N GLY A 92 14.66 4.03 -19.73
CA GLY A 92 13.56 4.59 -18.93
C GLY A 92 13.72 4.45 -17.40
N VAL A 93 14.73 3.72 -16.91
CA VAL A 93 15.02 3.60 -15.47
C VAL A 93 16.16 4.56 -15.11
N PRO A 94 15.98 5.46 -14.13
CA PRO A 94 17.05 6.36 -13.68
C PRO A 94 18.22 5.60 -13.03
N LYS A 95 19.41 6.11 -13.20
CA LYS A 95 20.58 5.58 -12.49
C LYS A 95 20.49 5.94 -11.01
N ARG A 96 20.64 4.94 -10.15
CA ARG A 96 20.72 5.10 -8.69
C ARG A 96 22.12 4.70 -8.21
N ASP A 97 22.59 5.38 -7.15
CA ASP A 97 23.87 5.01 -6.53
C ASP A 97 23.68 3.82 -5.59
N ILE A 98 22.72 3.91 -4.68
CA ILE A 98 22.47 2.90 -3.65
C ILE A 98 20.97 2.69 -3.52
N TYR A 99 20.52 1.43 -3.65
CA TYR A 99 19.22 0.98 -3.23
C TYR A 99 19.38 0.18 -1.94
N LEU A 100 18.63 0.50 -0.89
CA LEU A 100 18.82 -0.05 0.45
C LEU A 100 17.53 -0.64 0.99
N VAL A 101 17.62 -1.86 1.51
CA VAL A 101 16.66 -2.44 2.47
C VAL A 101 17.48 -2.88 3.69
N ARG A 102 17.16 -2.32 4.85
CA ARG A 102 17.95 -2.55 6.08
C ARG A 102 17.03 -2.75 7.28
N ALA A 103 17.24 -3.85 7.98
CA ALA A 103 16.61 -4.13 9.27
C ALA A 103 17.47 -3.61 10.41
N TYR A 104 16.83 -3.15 11.47
CA TYR A 104 17.46 -2.60 12.65
C TYR A 104 17.00 -3.31 13.91
N ASP A 105 17.87 -3.41 14.91
CA ASP A 105 17.45 -3.75 16.26
C ASP A 105 16.71 -2.57 16.87
N TRP A 106 15.76 -2.87 17.77
CA TRP A 106 15.03 -1.86 18.50
C TRP A 106 15.96 -1.06 19.43
N PRO A 107 15.77 0.25 19.59
CA PRO A 107 16.47 1.02 20.62
C PRO A 107 16.12 0.52 22.03
N GLU A 108 17.11 0.39 22.90
CA GLU A 108 16.88 -0.02 24.30
C GLU A 108 15.87 0.90 25.03
N GLU A 109 15.87 2.19 24.70
CA GLU A 109 14.96 3.17 25.28
C GLU A 109 13.46 2.91 24.93
N TRP A 110 13.17 2.03 23.98
CA TRP A 110 11.81 1.72 23.55
C TRP A 110 11.25 0.44 24.20
N GLU A 111 11.99 -0.24 25.08
CA GLU A 111 11.54 -1.46 25.74
C GLU A 111 10.23 -1.28 26.54
N ASP A 112 10.04 -0.09 27.13
CA ASP A 112 8.85 0.24 27.93
C ASP A 112 7.76 0.98 27.14
N PHE A 113 7.93 1.19 25.82
CA PHE A 113 6.96 1.90 25.00
C PHE A 113 5.73 1.04 24.76
N SER A 114 4.55 1.68 24.78
CA SER A 114 3.33 1.06 24.29
C SER A 114 3.41 0.82 22.78
N GLU A 115 2.62 -0.11 22.26
CA GLU A 115 2.53 -0.34 20.81
C GLU A 115 2.18 0.95 20.04
N THR A 116 1.28 1.77 20.56
CA THR A 116 0.91 3.07 19.97
C THR A 116 2.09 4.03 19.92
N ASP A 117 2.91 4.08 21.01
CA ASP A 117 4.11 4.91 21.05
C ASP A 117 5.13 4.44 20.02
N ILE A 118 5.39 3.14 19.93
CA ILE A 118 6.27 2.53 18.93
C ILE A 118 5.82 2.89 17.51
N GLN A 119 4.55 2.70 17.20
CA GLN A 119 3.99 3.03 15.88
C GLN A 119 4.14 4.52 15.54
N THR A 120 3.91 5.39 16.53
CA THR A 120 4.08 6.84 16.38
C THR A 120 5.55 7.20 16.15
N GLN A 121 6.48 6.63 16.91
CA GLN A 121 7.91 6.90 16.76
C GLN A 121 8.47 6.40 15.42
N LEU A 122 8.05 5.22 14.94
CA LEU A 122 8.42 4.72 13.62
C LEU A 122 7.97 5.66 12.50
N MET A 123 6.71 6.10 12.56
CA MET A 123 6.14 7.05 11.61
C MET A 123 6.91 8.38 11.64
N MET A 124 7.14 8.95 12.82
CA MET A 124 7.87 10.22 12.97
C MET A 124 9.33 10.10 12.50
N THR A 125 9.98 8.97 12.77
CA THR A 125 11.34 8.69 12.27
C THR A 125 11.37 8.67 10.74
N ARG A 126 10.41 7.99 10.09
CA ARG A 126 10.30 8.00 8.62
C ARG A 126 10.08 9.40 8.07
N LEU A 127 9.19 10.19 8.68
CA LEU A 127 8.90 11.56 8.24
C LEU A 127 10.11 12.49 8.37
N GLN A 128 10.86 12.37 9.47
CA GLN A 128 12.11 13.13 9.65
C GLN A 128 13.15 12.78 8.58
N LEU A 129 13.28 11.50 8.25
CA LEU A 129 14.16 11.05 7.17
C LEU A 129 13.69 11.55 5.80
N GLN A 130 12.39 11.56 5.53
CA GLN A 130 11.82 12.15 4.31
C GLN A 130 12.14 13.64 4.23
N GLN A 131 11.89 14.41 5.29
CA GLN A 131 12.21 15.83 5.34
C GLN A 131 13.68 16.10 5.07
N MET A 132 14.57 15.33 5.71
CA MET A 132 16.01 15.42 5.45
C MET A 132 16.35 15.15 3.97
N GLY A 133 15.65 14.23 3.33
CA GLY A 133 15.79 13.91 1.92
C GLY A 133 15.29 15.04 1.01
N ASP A 134 14.15 15.63 1.31
CA ASP A 134 13.56 16.74 0.56
C ASP A 134 14.46 17.99 0.58
N GLU A 135 15.07 18.27 1.73
CA GLU A 135 15.99 19.40 1.90
C GLU A 135 17.31 19.23 1.12
N SER A 136 17.83 18.03 1.05
CA SER A 136 19.18 17.74 0.51
C SER A 136 19.21 17.04 -0.84
N ARG A 137 18.09 16.43 -1.24
CA ARG A 137 17.91 15.63 -2.48
C ARG A 137 18.91 14.49 -2.63
N ASP A 138 19.40 13.94 -1.51
CA ASP A 138 20.40 12.87 -1.50
C ASP A 138 19.88 11.54 -0.91
N MET A 139 18.61 11.51 -0.47
CA MET A 139 17.92 10.28 -0.05
C MET A 139 16.42 10.35 -0.31
N PHE A 140 15.82 9.17 -0.55
CA PHE A 140 14.38 8.93 -0.61
C PHE A 140 14.06 7.75 0.29
N VAL A 141 13.35 7.96 1.39
CA VAL A 141 12.96 6.90 2.34
C VAL A 141 11.49 6.56 2.14
N PHE A 142 11.23 5.36 1.67
CA PHE A 142 9.87 4.93 1.30
C PHE A 142 9.09 4.33 2.46
N SER A 143 9.75 3.51 3.28
CA SER A 143 9.13 2.89 4.46
C SER A 143 10.14 2.73 5.59
N PHE A 144 9.62 2.75 6.81
CA PHE A 144 10.32 2.33 8.03
C PHE A 144 9.29 1.69 8.95
N TRP A 145 9.15 0.36 8.85
CA TRP A 145 8.09 -0.39 9.53
C TRP A 145 8.47 -1.87 9.68
N PRO A 146 7.99 -2.56 10.75
CA PRO A 146 8.22 -4.00 10.89
C PRO A 146 7.66 -4.81 9.72
N ASP A 147 8.38 -5.86 9.35
CA ASP A 147 8.01 -6.86 8.33
C ASP A 147 7.48 -6.26 7.00
N THR A 148 7.95 -5.05 6.66
CA THR A 148 7.47 -4.30 5.49
C THR A 148 8.61 -3.71 4.70
N VAL A 149 8.59 -3.93 3.38
CA VAL A 149 9.49 -3.29 2.41
C VAL A 149 8.68 -2.60 1.34
N LEU A 150 8.93 -1.32 1.12
CA LEU A 150 8.34 -0.54 0.04
C LEU A 150 9.42 -0.15 -0.97
N ILE A 151 9.20 -0.49 -2.23
CA ILE A 151 10.10 -0.18 -3.35
C ILE A 151 9.35 0.74 -4.31
N LYS A 152 9.97 1.84 -4.72
CA LYS A 152 9.41 2.78 -5.70
C LYS A 152 10.48 3.14 -6.71
N GLU A 153 10.19 3.00 -8.00
CA GLU A 153 11.13 3.37 -9.06
C GLU A 153 10.39 3.84 -10.31
N ILE A 154 11.05 4.64 -11.14
CA ILE A 154 10.59 5.06 -12.46
C ILE A 154 10.99 4.00 -13.48
N GLY A 155 10.11 3.66 -14.41
CA GLY A 155 10.38 2.73 -15.49
C GLY A 155 9.34 1.62 -15.63
N ASP A 156 9.52 0.76 -16.63
CA ASP A 156 8.68 -0.42 -16.88
C ASP A 156 8.82 -1.46 -15.75
N PRO A 157 7.75 -2.16 -15.34
CA PRO A 157 7.79 -3.14 -14.25
C PRO A 157 8.88 -4.20 -14.39
N LEU A 158 9.09 -4.75 -15.59
CA LEU A 158 10.09 -5.79 -15.81
C LEU A 158 11.51 -5.22 -15.88
N GLU A 159 11.68 -4.01 -16.42
CA GLU A 159 12.96 -3.32 -16.43
C GLU A 159 13.40 -2.93 -15.00
N VAL A 160 12.46 -2.46 -14.17
CA VAL A 160 12.70 -2.18 -12.74
C VAL A 160 13.05 -3.48 -12.00
N ALA A 161 12.31 -4.58 -12.22
CA ALA A 161 12.63 -5.89 -11.64
C ALA A 161 14.06 -6.34 -11.98
N ARG A 162 14.45 -6.21 -13.23
CA ARG A 162 15.79 -6.57 -13.73
C ARG A 162 16.87 -5.65 -13.13
N TYR A 163 16.61 -4.33 -13.11
CA TYR A 163 17.54 -3.34 -12.56
C TYR A 163 17.85 -3.58 -11.09
N LEU A 164 16.82 -3.89 -10.30
CA LEU A 164 16.95 -4.17 -8.87
C LEU A 164 17.32 -5.62 -8.56
N GLY A 165 17.40 -6.49 -9.56
CA GLY A 165 17.71 -7.91 -9.36
C GLY A 165 16.73 -8.63 -8.44
N LEU A 166 15.43 -8.28 -8.51
CA LEU A 166 14.41 -8.78 -7.57
C LEU A 166 14.23 -10.30 -7.61
N GLU A 167 14.66 -10.96 -8.69
CA GLU A 167 14.61 -12.43 -8.79
C GLU A 167 15.69 -13.11 -7.93
N ASN A 168 16.81 -12.41 -7.68
CA ASN A 168 18.03 -13.01 -7.11
C ASN A 168 18.43 -12.41 -5.75
N ASN A 169 17.75 -11.38 -5.27
CA ASN A 169 18.10 -10.69 -4.02
C ASN A 169 17.52 -11.34 -2.75
N GLY A 170 16.77 -12.43 -2.91
CA GLY A 170 16.19 -13.19 -1.79
C GLY A 170 14.94 -12.59 -1.16
N LEU A 171 14.45 -11.44 -1.68
CA LEU A 171 13.20 -10.85 -1.18
C LEU A 171 12.01 -11.75 -1.54
N LYS A 172 11.28 -12.18 -0.52
CA LYS A 172 10.04 -12.94 -0.63
C LYS A 172 9.06 -12.44 0.42
N ALA A 173 7.77 -12.58 0.16
CA ALA A 173 6.72 -12.17 1.07
C ALA A 173 5.47 -13.03 0.87
N ARG A 174 4.58 -13.09 1.85
CA ARG A 174 3.25 -13.68 1.67
C ARG A 174 2.26 -12.69 1.07
N ILE A 175 2.52 -11.40 1.21
CA ILE A 175 1.70 -10.33 0.64
C ILE A 175 2.55 -9.46 -0.25
N VAL A 176 2.08 -9.25 -1.48
CA VAL A 176 2.73 -8.40 -2.48
C VAL A 176 1.68 -7.50 -3.12
N LEU A 177 1.85 -6.18 -2.98
CA LEU A 177 1.07 -5.19 -3.72
C LEU A 177 1.97 -4.50 -4.74
N ALA A 178 1.50 -4.34 -5.96
CA ALA A 178 2.25 -3.67 -7.02
C ALA A 178 1.35 -2.78 -7.87
N GLN A 179 1.87 -1.60 -8.24
CA GLN A 179 1.23 -0.69 -9.16
C GLN A 179 2.16 -0.27 -10.29
N GLY A 180 1.66 -0.33 -11.53
CA GLY A 180 2.19 0.41 -12.66
C GLY A 180 1.47 1.76 -12.77
N ARG A 181 2.19 2.84 -12.47
CA ARG A 181 1.63 4.20 -12.50
C ARG A 181 1.51 4.69 -13.92
N GLN A 182 0.39 5.36 -14.23
CA GLN A 182 0.27 6.26 -15.36
C GLN A 182 0.07 7.67 -14.82
N ASN A 183 0.97 8.57 -15.16
CA ASN A 183 0.87 9.96 -14.75
C ASN A 183 -0.17 10.70 -15.60
N THR A 184 -1.03 11.49 -14.97
CA THR A 184 -2.05 12.27 -15.68
C THR A 184 -1.83 13.76 -15.58
N ASN A 185 -1.47 14.30 -14.42
CA ASN A 185 -1.51 15.75 -14.18
C ASN A 185 -0.33 16.33 -13.38
N HIS A 186 0.65 15.51 -12.93
CA HIS A 186 1.71 15.95 -12.05
C HIS A 186 3.08 15.57 -12.59
N GLU A 187 4.12 16.23 -12.10
CA GLU A 187 5.50 15.79 -12.35
C GLU A 187 5.70 14.34 -11.88
N ILE A 188 6.63 13.63 -12.53
CA ILE A 188 7.00 12.29 -12.13
C ILE A 188 7.78 12.38 -10.82
N ASP A 189 7.14 11.95 -9.72
CA ASP A 189 7.70 11.92 -8.39
C ASP A 189 7.69 10.49 -7.84
N LEU A 190 8.78 10.08 -7.21
CA LEU A 190 8.91 8.75 -6.62
C LEU A 190 7.94 8.55 -5.44
N TYR A 191 7.74 9.57 -4.61
CA TYR A 191 6.80 9.48 -3.49
C TYR A 191 5.37 9.32 -3.96
N ALA A 192 5.02 9.82 -5.15
CA ALA A 192 3.70 9.66 -5.76
C ALA A 192 3.44 8.27 -6.36
N CYS A 193 4.47 7.41 -6.47
CA CYS A 193 4.25 6.01 -6.85
C CYS A 193 3.53 5.27 -5.71
N HIS A 194 2.43 4.56 -6.05
CA HIS A 194 1.74 3.70 -5.09
C HIS A 194 2.51 2.37 -4.89
N PRO A 195 2.26 1.60 -3.83
CA PRO A 195 1.34 1.88 -2.72
C PRO A 195 1.78 3.04 -1.83
N PHE A 196 0.81 3.74 -1.25
CA PHE A 196 1.02 4.60 -0.09
C PHE A 196 0.96 3.79 1.19
N PHE A 197 1.65 4.25 2.23
CA PHE A 197 1.80 3.49 3.47
C PHE A 197 1.76 4.41 4.70
N LEU A 198 0.95 4.05 5.69
CA LEU A 198 0.84 4.74 6.97
C LEU A 198 0.56 3.72 8.09
N GLN A 199 1.47 3.56 9.05
CA GLN A 199 1.28 2.75 10.27
C GLN A 199 0.66 1.36 10.01
N GLY A 200 1.19 0.61 9.04
CA GLY A 200 0.70 -0.71 8.68
C GLY A 200 -0.43 -0.72 7.65
N PHE A 201 -1.12 0.39 7.44
CA PHE A 201 -2.12 0.53 6.37
C PHE A 201 -1.46 0.86 5.04
N SER A 202 -1.97 0.28 3.97
CA SER A 202 -1.51 0.64 2.63
C SER A 202 -2.66 0.63 1.63
N THR A 203 -2.58 1.54 0.66
CA THR A 203 -3.51 1.56 -0.48
C THR A 203 -2.78 1.85 -1.78
N MET A 204 -3.33 1.35 -2.86
CA MET A 204 -3.02 1.72 -4.23
C MET A 204 -4.32 1.92 -5.01
N THR A 205 -4.34 2.89 -5.91
CA THR A 205 -5.55 3.29 -6.63
C THR A 205 -5.34 3.30 -8.13
N ASN A 206 -6.37 2.89 -8.85
CA ASN A 206 -6.58 3.21 -10.24
C ASN A 206 -7.76 4.18 -10.30
N GLY A 207 -7.48 5.45 -10.52
CA GLY A 207 -8.52 6.48 -10.52
C GLY A 207 -7.98 7.89 -10.35
N GLU A 208 -8.88 8.80 -10.08
CA GLU A 208 -8.64 10.21 -9.79
C GLU A 208 -9.54 10.66 -8.65
N ASN A 209 -9.07 11.59 -7.83
CA ASN A 209 -9.83 12.21 -6.76
C ASN A 209 -9.82 13.74 -6.96
N THR A 210 -10.92 14.28 -7.45
CA THR A 210 -11.05 15.71 -7.70
C THR A 210 -11.31 16.53 -6.44
N ALA A 211 -11.72 15.87 -5.35
CA ALA A 211 -12.03 16.48 -4.06
C ALA A 211 -10.88 16.38 -3.03
N PHE A 212 -9.63 16.16 -3.46
CA PHE A 212 -8.54 15.87 -2.53
C PHE A 212 -8.22 17.02 -1.56
N LEU A 213 -8.41 18.29 -1.93
CA LEU A 213 -8.16 19.42 -1.03
C LEU A 213 -9.09 19.42 0.20
N PRO A 214 -10.43 19.29 0.08
CA PRO A 214 -11.30 19.09 1.23
C PRO A 214 -10.96 17.87 2.07
N ASN A 215 -10.58 16.76 1.43
CA ASN A 215 -10.16 15.56 2.14
C ASN A 215 -8.88 15.82 2.97
N ARG A 216 -7.86 16.42 2.37
CA ARG A 216 -6.62 16.81 3.03
C ARG A 216 -6.89 17.73 4.23
N ASP A 217 -7.64 18.80 4.03
CA ASP A 217 -7.88 19.80 5.06
C ASP A 217 -8.63 19.19 6.25
N PHE A 218 -9.58 18.27 5.98
CA PHE A 218 -10.24 17.51 7.04
C PHE A 218 -9.25 16.65 7.85
N LEU A 219 -8.37 15.91 7.16
CA LEU A 219 -7.38 15.02 7.80
C LEU A 219 -6.33 15.84 8.57
N MET A 220 -5.79 16.90 7.99
CA MET A 220 -4.80 17.76 8.64
C MET A 220 -5.36 18.44 9.88
N SER A 221 -6.64 18.88 9.86
CA SER A 221 -7.30 19.48 11.03
C SER A 221 -7.45 18.49 12.21
N ARG A 222 -7.27 17.20 11.97
CA ARG A 222 -7.29 16.12 12.98
C ARG A 222 -5.90 15.61 13.34
N GLY A 223 -4.85 16.29 12.91
CA GLY A 223 -3.48 15.98 13.29
C GLY A 223 -2.86 14.80 12.55
N PHE A 224 -3.34 14.45 11.34
CA PHE A 224 -2.70 13.42 10.52
C PHE A 224 -1.38 13.94 9.95
N PRO A 225 -0.23 13.46 10.43
CA PRO A 225 1.07 13.92 9.95
C PRO A 225 1.41 13.33 8.56
N GLY A 226 2.20 14.08 7.80
CA GLY A 226 2.81 13.60 6.57
C GLY A 226 1.93 13.55 5.34
N TYR A 227 0.66 14.01 5.42
CA TYR A 227 -0.20 14.15 4.26
C TYR A 227 -0.12 15.57 3.70
N ASP A 228 0.33 15.74 2.49
CA ASP A 228 0.38 17.02 1.82
C ASP A 228 -0.50 17.11 0.56
N GLY A 229 -0.85 15.97 -0.04
CA GLY A 229 -1.71 15.88 -1.22
C GLY A 229 -1.11 16.44 -2.51
N TYR A 230 0.12 16.96 -2.46
CA TYR A 230 0.75 17.54 -3.66
C TYR A 230 1.44 16.50 -4.52
N LEU A 231 1.89 15.41 -3.92
CA LEU A 231 2.59 14.32 -4.61
C LEU A 231 1.61 13.38 -5.32
N SER A 232 0.40 13.22 -4.77
CA SER A 232 -0.67 12.41 -5.37
C SER A 232 -2.02 12.72 -4.73
N ASP A 233 -3.06 12.84 -5.54
CA ASP A 233 -4.46 12.93 -5.10
C ASP A 233 -4.95 11.62 -4.46
N SER A 234 -4.20 10.54 -4.61
CA SER A 234 -4.55 9.20 -4.15
C SER A 234 -3.97 8.84 -2.78
N GLU A 235 -3.03 9.61 -2.24
CA GLU A 235 -2.48 9.38 -0.90
C GLU A 235 -3.57 9.44 0.18
N VAL A 236 -4.57 10.27 -0.01
CA VAL A 236 -5.71 10.44 0.89
C VAL A 236 -6.43 9.14 1.24
N PHE A 237 -6.48 8.16 0.33
CA PHE A 237 -7.16 6.89 0.59
C PHE A 237 -6.52 6.12 1.75
N THR A 238 -5.19 6.13 1.86
CA THR A 238 -4.49 5.48 2.99
C THR A 238 -4.82 6.19 4.30
N HIS A 239 -4.86 7.51 4.31
CA HIS A 239 -5.19 8.31 5.49
C HIS A 239 -6.66 8.16 5.90
N ILE A 240 -7.61 8.10 4.93
CA ILE A 240 -9.02 7.84 5.23
C ILE A 240 -9.21 6.43 5.78
N LEU A 241 -8.50 5.44 5.22
CA LEU A 241 -8.52 4.07 5.72
C LEU A 241 -8.05 4.00 7.18
N HIS A 242 -6.89 4.60 7.46
CA HIS A 242 -6.36 4.72 8.83
C HIS A 242 -7.35 5.42 9.75
N TYR A 243 -7.93 6.54 9.33
CA TYR A 243 -8.95 7.27 10.11
C TYR A 243 -10.17 6.40 10.40
N THR A 244 -10.66 5.67 9.40
CA THR A 244 -11.85 4.81 9.55
C THR A 244 -11.59 3.67 10.53
N VAL A 245 -10.44 2.98 10.38
CA VAL A 245 -10.17 1.78 11.19
C VAL A 245 -9.57 2.14 12.54
N SER A 246 -8.54 2.99 12.60
CA SER A 246 -7.84 3.27 13.85
C SER A 246 -8.51 4.38 14.69
N THR A 247 -9.07 5.43 14.06
CA THR A 247 -9.64 6.56 14.81
C THR A 247 -11.13 6.35 15.12
N LEU A 248 -11.91 5.91 14.12
CA LEU A 248 -13.33 5.64 14.31
C LEU A 248 -13.59 4.24 14.90
N ASN A 249 -12.57 3.39 14.96
CA ASN A 249 -12.65 2.00 15.44
C ASN A 249 -13.73 1.20 14.71
N LEU A 250 -13.73 1.25 13.37
CA LEU A 250 -14.66 0.56 12.50
C LEU A 250 -13.94 -0.47 11.63
N GLY A 251 -14.62 -1.52 11.19
CA GLY A 251 -14.08 -2.51 10.26
C GLY A 251 -13.82 -1.94 8.85
N ILE A 252 -13.08 -2.69 8.04
CA ILE A 252 -12.79 -2.33 6.64
C ILE A 252 -14.07 -2.13 5.81
N GLU A 253 -15.15 -2.80 6.16
CA GLU A 253 -16.46 -2.70 5.51
C GLU A 253 -17.03 -1.27 5.62
N ALA A 254 -16.72 -0.56 6.71
CA ALA A 254 -17.14 0.83 6.90
C ALA A 254 -16.37 1.81 6.01
N PHE A 255 -15.17 1.47 5.53
CA PHE A 255 -14.35 2.35 4.69
C PHE A 255 -15.09 2.82 3.44
N LYS A 256 -15.81 1.90 2.77
CA LYS A 256 -16.60 2.24 1.59
C LYS A 256 -17.75 3.21 1.92
N HIS A 257 -18.37 3.08 3.10
CA HIS A 257 -19.42 4.01 3.54
C HIS A 257 -18.89 5.42 3.82
N VAL A 258 -17.60 5.55 4.17
CA VAL A 258 -16.94 6.85 4.33
C VAL A 258 -16.65 7.50 2.98
N ILE A 259 -15.99 6.77 2.07
CA ILE A 259 -15.54 7.33 0.78
C ILE A 259 -16.64 7.40 -0.29
N THR A 260 -17.64 6.53 -0.22
CA THR A 260 -18.72 6.42 -1.21
C THR A 260 -20.05 6.09 -0.49
N PRO A 261 -20.62 7.02 0.29
CA PRO A 261 -21.82 6.75 1.08
C PRO A 261 -23.02 6.40 0.23
N LEU A 262 -23.92 5.59 0.78
CA LEU A 262 -25.21 5.28 0.18
C LEU A 262 -26.11 6.53 0.07
N ALA A 263 -27.12 6.46 -0.80
CA ALA A 263 -28.17 7.47 -0.88
C ALA A 263 -29.02 7.48 0.41
N ASP A 264 -29.64 8.62 0.72
CA ASP A 264 -30.37 8.78 2.00
C ASP A 264 -31.56 7.86 2.13
N ASP A 265 -32.27 7.59 1.04
CA ASP A 265 -33.37 6.62 0.97
C ASP A 265 -32.88 5.19 1.29
N THR A 266 -31.78 4.78 0.69
CA THR A 266 -31.15 3.48 0.97
C THR A 266 -30.67 3.38 2.42
N ILE A 267 -30.08 4.46 2.97
CA ILE A 267 -29.65 4.48 4.38
C ILE A 267 -30.86 4.38 5.32
N GLN A 268 -31.98 4.98 4.95
CA GLN A 268 -33.18 4.95 5.81
C GLN A 268 -33.65 3.53 6.14
N ASP A 269 -33.55 2.64 5.18
CA ASP A 269 -33.99 1.25 5.28
C ASP A 269 -32.89 0.28 5.76
N HIS A 270 -31.67 0.80 5.97
CA HIS A 270 -30.51 0.00 6.37
C HIS A 270 -30.54 -0.34 7.88
N ALA A 271 -30.10 -1.55 8.26
CA ALA A 271 -30.04 -1.98 9.65
C ALA A 271 -29.22 -1.02 10.54
N ASP A 272 -28.13 -0.45 10.00
CA ASP A 272 -27.23 0.49 10.69
C ASP A 272 -27.53 1.95 10.32
N ALA A 273 -28.77 2.30 9.99
CA ALA A 273 -29.17 3.63 9.50
C ALA A 273 -28.63 4.80 10.34
N VAL A 274 -28.62 4.66 11.67
CA VAL A 274 -28.13 5.72 12.58
C VAL A 274 -26.62 5.95 12.37
N LEU A 275 -25.83 4.89 12.41
CA LEU A 275 -24.39 4.95 12.22
C LEU A 275 -24.04 5.46 10.82
N LEU A 276 -24.70 4.95 9.78
CA LEU A 276 -24.42 5.36 8.39
C LEU A 276 -24.74 6.84 8.14
N ARG A 277 -25.80 7.38 8.76
CA ARG A 277 -26.08 8.83 8.74
C ARG A 277 -24.98 9.62 9.45
N GLN A 278 -24.51 9.17 10.62
CA GLN A 278 -23.42 9.81 11.33
C GLN A 278 -22.14 9.82 10.51
N LEU A 279 -21.78 8.70 9.85
CA LEU A 279 -20.64 8.62 8.96
C LEU A 279 -20.79 9.56 7.75
N LYS A 280 -21.91 9.51 7.06
CA LYS A 280 -22.18 10.34 5.88
C LYS A 280 -22.05 11.83 6.16
N TYR A 281 -22.60 12.32 7.27
CA TYR A 281 -22.58 13.74 7.60
C TYR A 281 -21.31 14.15 8.35
N GLY A 282 -20.81 13.33 9.28
CA GLY A 282 -19.59 13.58 10.02
C GLY A 282 -18.32 13.50 9.17
N CYS A 283 -18.30 12.59 8.20
CA CYS A 283 -17.19 12.37 7.28
C CYS A 283 -17.43 12.94 5.87
N ARG A 284 -18.38 13.86 5.70
CA ARG A 284 -18.73 14.40 4.38
C ARG A 284 -17.55 14.93 3.57
N ASN A 285 -16.55 15.46 4.24
CA ASN A 285 -15.32 15.96 3.60
C ASN A 285 -14.34 14.84 3.20
N LEU A 286 -14.64 13.58 3.54
CA LEU A 286 -13.87 12.40 3.13
C LEU A 286 -14.53 11.66 1.96
N ILE A 287 -15.67 12.13 1.47
CA ILE A 287 -16.31 11.58 0.26
C ILE A 287 -15.37 11.82 -0.92
N ILE A 288 -15.06 10.74 -1.63
CA ILE A 288 -14.23 10.79 -2.82
C ILE A 288 -15.07 11.13 -4.04
N ASP A 289 -14.64 12.12 -4.79
CA ASP A 289 -15.23 12.49 -6.07
C ASP A 289 -14.31 12.06 -7.21
N GLY A 290 -14.79 11.17 -8.05
CA GLY A 290 -14.08 10.62 -9.19
C GLY A 290 -14.13 9.10 -9.28
N PRO A 291 -13.76 8.55 -10.44
CA PRO A 291 -13.72 7.11 -10.66
C PRO A 291 -12.53 6.49 -9.94
N ASN A 292 -12.74 5.40 -9.20
CA ASN A 292 -11.65 4.73 -8.51
C ASN A 292 -11.88 3.22 -8.35
N CYS A 293 -10.77 2.48 -8.32
CA CYS A 293 -10.65 1.16 -7.75
C CYS A 293 -9.49 1.22 -6.75
N VAL A 294 -9.76 0.92 -5.50
CA VAL A 294 -8.78 0.93 -4.42
C VAL A 294 -8.51 -0.50 -3.99
N ILE A 295 -7.25 -0.89 -3.99
CA ILE A 295 -6.78 -2.14 -3.40
C ILE A 295 -5.83 -1.77 -2.27
N GLY A 296 -5.95 -2.43 -1.13
CA GLY A 296 -5.08 -2.13 0.01
C GLY A 296 -4.85 -3.32 0.91
N CYS A 297 -4.04 -3.08 1.94
CA CYS A 297 -3.70 -4.04 2.98
C CYS A 297 -3.81 -3.38 4.36
N LEU A 298 -4.42 -4.08 5.31
CA LEU A 298 -4.54 -3.68 6.70
C LEU A 298 -3.33 -4.15 7.53
N PRO A 299 -3.14 -3.63 8.76
CA PRO A 299 -2.06 -4.06 9.66
C PRO A 299 -2.05 -5.57 9.95
N ASP A 300 -3.19 -6.22 9.99
CA ASP A 300 -3.38 -7.66 10.21
C ASP A 300 -3.15 -8.53 8.95
N ASN A 301 -2.60 -7.95 7.90
CA ASN A 301 -2.36 -8.62 6.61
C ASN A 301 -3.61 -8.96 5.79
N THR A 302 -4.77 -8.38 6.12
CA THR A 302 -5.98 -8.49 5.32
C THR A 302 -5.87 -7.63 4.06
N LEU A 303 -6.06 -8.22 2.88
CA LEU A 303 -6.21 -7.50 1.62
C LEU A 303 -7.68 -7.11 1.40
N PHE A 304 -7.89 -5.96 0.78
CA PHE A 304 -9.24 -5.54 0.39
C PHE A 304 -9.28 -4.85 -0.97
N MET A 305 -10.46 -4.86 -1.60
CA MET A 305 -10.77 -4.10 -2.81
C MET A 305 -12.12 -3.41 -2.68
N VAL A 306 -12.17 -2.12 -3.01
CA VAL A 306 -13.40 -1.33 -3.14
C VAL A 306 -13.37 -0.53 -4.45
N GLN A 307 -14.55 -0.21 -4.98
CA GLN A 307 -14.69 0.55 -6.23
C GLN A 307 -15.65 1.72 -6.05
N ASP A 308 -15.58 2.68 -6.96
CA ASP A 308 -16.51 3.80 -7.00
C ASP A 308 -17.95 3.35 -7.27
N ARG A 309 -18.90 4.26 -7.01
CA ARG A 309 -20.35 4.01 -7.11
C ARG A 309 -20.80 3.49 -8.47
N LYS A 310 -20.07 3.83 -9.54
CA LYS A 310 -20.41 3.46 -10.92
C LYS A 310 -19.53 2.35 -11.47
N LYS A 311 -18.55 1.89 -10.69
CA LYS A 311 -17.56 0.88 -11.12
C LYS A 311 -16.88 1.27 -12.44
N LEU A 312 -16.43 2.52 -12.52
CA LEU A 312 -15.78 3.04 -13.73
C LEU A 312 -14.33 2.57 -13.90
N ARG A 313 -13.72 2.07 -12.85
CA ARG A 313 -12.39 1.44 -12.89
C ARG A 313 -12.51 -0.07 -12.67
N PRO A 314 -11.79 -0.87 -13.49
CA PRO A 314 -11.89 -2.33 -13.40
C PRO A 314 -11.24 -2.88 -12.13
N GLY A 315 -11.74 -4.02 -11.70
CA GLY A 315 -11.19 -4.84 -10.64
C GLY A 315 -11.66 -6.27 -10.79
N VAL A 316 -10.74 -7.22 -10.61
CA VAL A 316 -10.98 -8.67 -10.74
C VAL A 316 -10.32 -9.40 -9.58
N VAL A 317 -10.89 -10.55 -9.20
CA VAL A 317 -10.38 -11.42 -8.14
C VAL A 317 -10.32 -12.85 -8.65
N GLY A 318 -9.25 -13.56 -8.31
CA GLY A 318 -9.09 -14.97 -8.67
C GLY A 318 -7.93 -15.62 -7.92
N GLY A 319 -7.85 -16.94 -7.96
CA GLY A 319 -6.84 -17.70 -7.24
C GLY A 319 -6.83 -19.19 -7.53
N ASN A 320 -5.90 -19.92 -6.89
CA ASN A 320 -5.76 -21.38 -7.07
C ASN A 320 -5.82 -22.18 -5.75
N GLY A 321 -6.22 -21.54 -4.66
CA GLY A 321 -6.29 -22.16 -3.34
C GLY A 321 -5.07 -21.92 -2.45
N THR A 322 -3.88 -21.72 -3.01
CA THR A 322 -2.65 -21.37 -2.27
C THR A 322 -2.21 -19.92 -2.49
N ILE A 323 -2.72 -19.30 -3.56
CA ILE A 323 -2.52 -17.87 -3.88
C ILE A 323 -3.86 -17.29 -4.30
N VAL A 324 -4.22 -16.15 -3.74
CA VAL A 324 -5.35 -15.33 -4.19
C VAL A 324 -4.85 -13.97 -4.60
N ALA A 325 -5.43 -13.43 -5.67
CA ALA A 325 -5.03 -12.15 -6.21
C ALA A 325 -6.22 -11.24 -6.52
N MET A 326 -5.95 -9.94 -6.40
CA MET A 326 -6.77 -8.83 -6.88
C MET A 326 -5.99 -8.10 -7.97
N ALA A 327 -6.61 -7.82 -9.10
CA ALA A 327 -5.94 -7.12 -10.20
C ALA A 327 -6.89 -6.16 -10.91
N SER A 328 -6.34 -5.26 -11.72
CA SER A 328 -7.15 -4.42 -12.61
C SER A 328 -7.82 -5.24 -13.70
N GLU A 329 -7.14 -6.25 -14.26
CA GLU A 329 -7.63 -7.03 -15.41
C GLU A 329 -7.30 -8.53 -15.28
N PHE A 330 -8.09 -9.38 -15.94
CA PHE A 330 -7.89 -10.83 -15.92
C PHE A 330 -6.54 -11.28 -16.50
N CYS A 331 -6.01 -10.57 -17.52
CA CYS A 331 -4.69 -10.90 -18.07
C CYS A 331 -3.56 -10.78 -17.02
N GLY A 332 -3.72 -9.90 -16.03
CA GLY A 332 -2.81 -9.82 -14.89
C GLY A 332 -2.87 -11.08 -14.03
N LEU A 333 -4.08 -11.60 -13.77
CA LEU A 333 -4.26 -12.87 -13.06
C LEU A 333 -3.71 -14.05 -13.88
N ASP A 334 -3.89 -14.04 -15.23
CA ASP A 334 -3.36 -15.06 -16.11
C ASP A 334 -1.83 -15.19 -16.04
N ALA A 335 -1.16 -14.04 -15.98
CA ALA A 335 0.30 -14.00 -15.89
C ALA A 335 0.82 -14.37 -14.49
N ALA A 336 0.18 -13.87 -13.43
CA ALA A 336 0.64 -14.09 -12.07
C ALA A 336 0.30 -15.48 -11.51
N ILE A 337 -0.88 -16.04 -11.88
CA ILE A 337 -1.38 -17.33 -11.38
C ILE A 337 -1.92 -18.14 -12.57
N PRO A 338 -1.06 -18.65 -13.46
CA PRO A 338 -1.52 -19.38 -14.65
C PRO A 338 -2.25 -20.69 -14.33
N THR A 339 -2.05 -21.23 -13.12
CA THR A 339 -2.67 -22.49 -12.64
C THR A 339 -4.00 -22.29 -11.92
N ARG A 340 -4.54 -21.06 -11.88
CA ARG A 340 -5.81 -20.79 -11.18
C ARG A 340 -7.03 -21.42 -11.87
N ASP A 341 -8.08 -21.63 -11.10
CA ASP A 341 -9.37 -22.04 -11.61
C ASP A 341 -10.15 -20.80 -12.12
N ARG A 342 -10.08 -20.54 -13.41
CA ARG A 342 -10.74 -19.39 -14.04
C ARG A 342 -12.26 -19.35 -13.85
N SER A 343 -12.89 -20.50 -13.57
CA SER A 343 -14.34 -20.55 -13.33
C SER A 343 -14.76 -19.91 -12.02
N LYS A 344 -13.80 -19.71 -11.10
CA LYS A 344 -13.97 -19.04 -9.82
C LYS A 344 -13.57 -17.56 -9.83
N ASP A 345 -13.00 -17.09 -10.93
CA ASP A 345 -12.70 -15.67 -11.08
C ASP A 345 -13.97 -14.84 -11.13
N PHE A 346 -13.96 -13.68 -10.50
CA PHE A 346 -15.10 -12.77 -10.53
C PHE A 346 -14.70 -11.30 -10.55
N GLN A 347 -15.64 -10.47 -10.93
CA GLN A 347 -15.56 -9.01 -10.85
C GLN A 347 -16.46 -8.52 -9.72
N PRO A 348 -15.92 -7.84 -8.69
CA PRO A 348 -16.76 -7.25 -7.66
C PRO A 348 -17.74 -6.24 -8.26
N MET A 349 -18.94 -6.15 -7.70
CA MET A 349 -19.95 -5.17 -8.10
C MET A 349 -19.73 -3.82 -7.42
N HIS A 350 -20.43 -2.81 -7.86
CA HIS A 350 -20.23 -1.43 -7.39
C HIS A 350 -20.53 -1.22 -5.88
N LEU A 351 -21.32 -2.08 -5.26
CA LEU A 351 -21.61 -2.04 -3.81
C LEU A 351 -20.69 -2.97 -2.98
N ASP A 352 -19.86 -3.77 -3.65
CA ASP A 352 -19.06 -4.77 -2.96
C ASP A 352 -17.81 -4.15 -2.31
N THR A 353 -17.45 -4.70 -1.15
CA THR A 353 -16.12 -4.68 -0.57
C THR A 353 -15.62 -6.11 -0.53
N VAL A 354 -14.56 -6.41 -1.26
CA VAL A 354 -13.92 -7.73 -1.22
C VAL A 354 -12.84 -7.70 -0.16
N VAL A 355 -12.80 -8.73 0.67
CA VAL A 355 -11.84 -8.90 1.76
C VAL A 355 -11.18 -10.27 1.63
N ILE A 356 -9.86 -10.35 1.72
CA ILE A 356 -9.11 -11.60 1.70
C ILE A 356 -8.22 -11.64 2.94
N ARG A 357 -8.46 -12.62 3.82
CA ARG A 357 -7.63 -12.83 5.01
C ARG A 357 -6.46 -13.75 4.67
N GLN A 358 -5.26 -13.28 4.94
CA GLN A 358 -4.02 -14.00 4.62
C GLN A 358 -3.94 -15.36 5.34
N GLU A 359 -4.40 -15.46 6.57
CA GLU A 359 -4.31 -16.66 7.42
C GLU A 359 -4.98 -17.92 6.85
N ASN A 360 -6.01 -17.76 6.01
CA ASN A 360 -6.79 -18.86 5.45
C ASN A 360 -7.16 -18.68 3.98
N LEU A 361 -6.68 -17.59 3.35
CA LEU A 361 -6.97 -17.17 1.98
C LEU A 361 -8.46 -17.10 1.65
N LYS A 362 -9.31 -16.94 2.68
CA LYS A 362 -10.75 -16.84 2.51
C LYS A 362 -11.10 -15.52 1.84
N VAL A 363 -11.89 -15.59 0.79
CA VAL A 363 -12.45 -14.44 0.07
C VAL A 363 -13.87 -14.20 0.57
N ASP A 364 -14.08 -13.08 1.23
CA ASP A 364 -15.39 -12.62 1.65
C ASP A 364 -15.81 -11.41 0.79
N VAL A 365 -17.08 -11.35 0.44
CA VAL A 365 -17.69 -10.23 -0.27
C VAL A 365 -18.77 -9.65 0.61
N TYR A 366 -18.55 -8.43 1.08
CA TYR A 366 -19.51 -7.65 1.83
C TYR A 366 -20.24 -6.69 0.89
N GLN A 367 -21.54 -6.66 0.92
CA GLN A 367 -22.33 -5.67 0.18
C GLN A 367 -22.65 -4.48 1.06
N GLN A 368 -22.51 -3.29 0.52
CA GLN A 368 -22.73 -2.03 1.25
C GLN A 368 -24.16 -1.87 1.79
N THR A 369 -25.10 -2.73 1.36
CA THR A 369 -26.47 -2.82 1.84
C THR A 369 -26.66 -3.84 2.98
N ASP A 370 -25.61 -4.62 3.28
CA ASP A 370 -25.62 -5.57 4.39
C ASP A 370 -25.29 -4.86 5.72
N PRO A 371 -25.77 -5.39 6.87
CA PRO A 371 -25.37 -4.88 8.17
C PRO A 371 -23.84 -4.88 8.35
N LEU A 372 -23.32 -3.84 8.96
CA LEU A 372 -21.89 -3.78 9.29
C LEU A 372 -21.52 -4.91 10.27
N PRO A 373 -20.43 -5.64 10.02
CA PRO A 373 -19.95 -6.62 10.97
C PRO A 373 -19.70 -6.01 12.35
N VAL A 374 -20.18 -6.70 13.39
CA VAL A 374 -19.88 -6.29 14.78
C VAL A 374 -18.41 -6.58 15.03
N LEU A 375 -17.62 -5.56 15.35
CA LEU A 375 -16.23 -5.74 15.77
C LEU A 375 -16.23 -6.53 17.09
N THR A 376 -15.79 -7.77 17.04
CA THR A 376 -15.44 -8.50 18.26
C THR A 376 -14.17 -7.87 18.82
N SER A 377 -14.25 -7.38 20.07
CA SER A 377 -13.11 -6.83 20.80
C SER A 377 -11.95 -7.84 20.78
N GLY A 378 -10.96 -7.60 19.94
CA GLY A 378 -9.79 -8.48 19.78
C GLY A 378 -9.16 -8.49 18.36
N THR A 379 -9.66 -7.69 17.43
CA THR A 379 -9.18 -7.70 16.03
C THR A 379 -8.55 -6.33 15.64
N ILE A 380 -7.63 -5.84 16.45
CA ILE A 380 -6.71 -4.77 16.04
C ILE A 380 -5.31 -5.17 16.53
#